data_38863a866a91a6ddf6d30eb2eed801f4
#
_entry.id   38863a866a91a6ddf6d30eb2eed801f4
#
_cell.length_a   1.000
_cell.length_b   1.000
_cell.length_c   1.000
_cell.angle_alpha   90.00
_cell.angle_beta   90.00
_cell.angle_gamma   90.00
#
_symmetry.space_group_name_H-M   'P 1'
#
loop_
_entity.id
_entity.type
_entity.pdbx_description
1 polymer ?
#
loop_
_entity_poly.entity_id
_entity_poly.type
_entity_poly.pdbx_seq_one_letter_code
_entity_poly.pdbx_strand_id
1 'polypeptide(L)'
;MKKTIGLLCSALVLTVFSFGQNNSLIWRVTSDSIELYHPYFNDEFDGTALNSEKWLDRYQWGGLDFKTRMYSAPEMVYVSNGILTLGADTTSTWYEFPDWILDSNQIKKNQVEVKNNKVQLDYLTSVAFSKQTFKYGYFECKAKAPSGQGLWPAFWLYGGEPNEEIDFMEMKGEKQNQMHVDVHCPNKCKFIKMRGLPFVTKRWGGWLKFNQRLVDEWVIYSGIWEPGRVTFYVNGEVVGEYQGDFKTSMHLIANLSIAVKGGPFAPGINKNTILPNSFEVDYIRVWKNTLDTDYQKLKKEVDFGKEDLHVNKPIKETKLQTKKKFMLRRKSLKNELGFVTSMMTNNQQLQISKNGRKMNDITIELIDMHGKVVHSELISTQHGLINLKPFKKGNYILKIKHLKTVNSSTITI
;
A
#
# COMPACT_ATOMS: atom_id res chain seq x y z
N MET A 1 -6.03 -43.28 58.53
CA MET A 1 -5.56 -42.03 58.00
C MET A 1 -5.30 -42.23 56.49
N LYS A 2 -6.26 -41.87 55.65
CA LYS A 2 -6.13 -41.95 54.20
C LYS A 2 -5.77 -40.51 53.70
N LYS A 3 -4.59 -40.31 53.08
CA LYS A 3 -4.19 -39.08 52.44
C LYS A 3 -4.75 -39.07 51.02
N THR A 4 -5.67 -38.15 50.75
CA THR A 4 -6.17 -37.85 49.41
C THR A 4 -5.22 -36.86 48.79
N ILE A 5 -4.56 -37.26 47.69
CA ILE A 5 -3.72 -36.38 46.84
C ILE A 5 -4.66 -35.77 45.80
N GLY A 6 -4.90 -34.47 45.94
CA GLY A 6 -5.64 -33.71 44.95
C GLY A 6 -4.73 -33.40 43.77
N LEU A 7 -5.09 -33.92 42.60
CA LEU A 7 -4.47 -33.57 41.32
C LEU A 7 -5.06 -32.25 40.85
N LEU A 8 -4.26 -31.15 40.90
CA LEU A 8 -4.58 -29.90 40.22
C LEU A 8 -4.29 -30.07 38.73
N CYS A 9 -5.31 -30.28 37.93
CA CYS A 9 -5.24 -30.09 36.49
C CYS A 9 -5.27 -28.60 36.20
N SER A 10 -4.11 -28.00 35.96
CA SER A 10 -4.01 -26.68 35.32
C SER A 10 -4.37 -26.84 33.85
N ALA A 11 -5.60 -26.47 33.51
CA ALA A 11 -6.01 -26.32 32.13
C ALA A 11 -5.22 -25.15 31.51
N LEU A 12 -4.23 -25.48 30.69
CA LEU A 12 -3.56 -24.53 29.84
C LEU A 12 -4.58 -24.11 28.76
N VAL A 13 -5.23 -22.97 28.93
CA VAL A 13 -6.05 -22.35 27.89
C VAL A 13 -5.09 -21.85 26.84
N LEU A 14 -4.83 -22.66 25.82
CA LEU A 14 -4.28 -22.23 24.59
C LEU A 14 -5.34 -21.34 23.90
N THR A 15 -5.26 -20.04 24.14
CA THR A 15 -5.90 -19.06 23.28
C THR A 15 -5.23 -19.17 21.91
N VAL A 16 -5.83 -19.97 21.05
CA VAL A 16 -5.55 -19.93 19.61
C VAL A 16 -6.10 -18.58 19.15
N PHE A 17 -5.23 -17.57 19.06
CA PHE A 17 -5.51 -16.39 18.29
C PHE A 17 -5.67 -16.83 16.84
N SER A 18 -6.90 -17.03 16.43
CA SER A 18 -7.26 -17.11 15.03
C SER A 18 -7.05 -15.71 14.43
N PHE A 19 -5.80 -15.42 14.07
CA PHE A 19 -5.58 -14.37 13.10
C PHE A 19 -6.30 -14.83 11.83
N GLY A 20 -7.25 -14.05 11.37
CA GLY A 20 -7.83 -14.21 10.04
C GLY A 20 -6.70 -14.03 9.03
N GLN A 21 -5.91 -15.07 8.81
CA GLN A 21 -4.90 -15.07 7.79
C GLN A 21 -5.63 -15.08 6.45
N ASN A 22 -5.58 -13.97 5.75
CA ASN A 22 -5.94 -13.95 4.35
C ASN A 22 -4.89 -14.81 3.61
N ASN A 23 -5.23 -16.09 3.39
CA ASN A 23 -4.37 -17.06 2.69
C ASN A 23 -4.41 -16.87 1.17
N SER A 24 -4.70 -15.65 0.70
CA SER A 24 -4.72 -15.37 -0.73
C SER A 24 -3.30 -15.39 -1.32
N LEU A 25 -3.12 -16.19 -2.36
CA LEU A 25 -1.92 -16.13 -3.19
C LEU A 25 -2.17 -15.15 -4.35
N ILE A 26 -1.14 -14.42 -4.73
CA ILE A 26 -1.18 -13.55 -5.91
C ILE A 26 -0.16 -14.03 -6.94
N TRP A 27 -0.59 -14.13 -8.18
CA TRP A 27 0.27 -14.35 -9.33
C TRP A 27 0.27 -13.10 -10.21
N ARG A 28 1.44 -12.53 -10.39
CA ARG A 28 1.67 -11.53 -11.43
C ARG A 28 1.87 -12.24 -12.75
N VAL A 29 1.03 -11.96 -13.72
CA VAL A 29 1.05 -12.57 -15.04
C VAL A 29 1.63 -11.58 -16.03
N THR A 30 2.69 -12.01 -16.74
CA THR A 30 3.27 -11.28 -17.87
C THR A 30 3.17 -12.16 -19.12
N SER A 31 3.55 -11.64 -20.30
CA SER A 31 3.63 -12.48 -21.52
C SER A 31 4.65 -13.60 -21.41
N ASP A 32 5.64 -13.46 -20.53
CA ASP A 32 6.83 -14.31 -20.51
C ASP A 32 6.96 -15.10 -19.20
N SER A 33 6.26 -14.71 -18.15
CA SER A 33 6.36 -15.32 -16.82
C SER A 33 5.07 -15.24 -16.02
N ILE A 34 4.97 -16.08 -15.02
CA ILE A 34 4.01 -15.99 -13.92
C ILE A 34 4.83 -16.00 -12.62
N GLU A 35 4.76 -14.94 -11.85
CA GLU A 35 5.46 -14.78 -10.58
C GLU A 35 4.47 -14.96 -9.43
N LEU A 36 4.88 -15.71 -8.39
CA LEU A 36 4.05 -16.01 -7.23
C LEU A 36 4.46 -15.16 -6.03
N TYR A 37 3.46 -14.58 -5.38
CA TYR A 37 3.59 -13.81 -4.15
C TYR A 37 2.77 -14.45 -3.03
N HIS A 38 3.38 -14.63 -1.86
CA HIS A 38 2.74 -15.17 -0.67
C HIS A 38 2.31 -14.07 0.29
N PRO A 39 1.19 -14.24 1.02
CA PRO A 39 0.76 -13.29 2.03
C PRO A 39 1.86 -13.08 3.07
N TYR A 40 2.09 -11.83 3.44
CA TYR A 40 3.11 -11.46 4.41
C TYR A 40 2.56 -10.60 5.55
N PHE A 41 1.68 -9.68 5.22
CA PHE A 41 0.99 -8.80 6.15
C PHE A 41 -0.38 -8.46 5.59
N ASN A 42 -1.38 -8.38 6.45
CA ASN A 42 -2.70 -7.92 6.06
C ASN A 42 -3.43 -7.29 7.24
N ASP A 43 -4.37 -6.41 6.93
CA ASP A 43 -5.43 -6.01 7.85
C ASP A 43 -6.72 -5.84 7.04
N GLU A 44 -7.74 -6.59 7.43
CA GLU A 44 -9.09 -6.56 6.84
C GLU A 44 -10.03 -5.67 7.68
N PHE A 45 -9.49 -5.08 8.75
CA PHE A 45 -10.19 -4.19 9.68
C PHE A 45 -11.48 -4.78 10.28
N ASP A 46 -11.49 -6.11 10.50
CA ASP A 46 -12.64 -6.85 11.05
C ASP A 46 -12.93 -6.54 12.54
N GLY A 47 -12.05 -5.78 13.19
CA GLY A 47 -12.18 -5.37 14.60
C GLY A 47 -13.15 -4.21 14.81
N THR A 48 -13.15 -3.71 16.05
CA THR A 48 -13.91 -2.51 16.48
C THR A 48 -13.00 -1.30 16.74
N ALA A 49 -11.68 -1.48 16.60
CA ALA A 49 -10.66 -0.45 16.73
C ALA A 49 -9.45 -0.82 15.85
N LEU A 50 -8.63 0.18 15.56
CA LEU A 50 -7.37 -0.03 14.85
C LEU A 50 -6.49 -1.00 15.65
N ASN A 51 -5.99 -2.05 15.00
CA ASN A 51 -5.16 -3.06 15.66
C ASN A 51 -3.83 -2.46 16.11
N SER A 52 -3.72 -2.21 17.42
CA SER A 52 -2.55 -1.57 18.04
C SER A 52 -1.27 -2.41 17.99
N GLU A 53 -1.32 -3.70 17.66
CA GLU A 53 -0.13 -4.52 17.41
C GLU A 53 0.47 -4.26 16.02
N LYS A 54 -0.38 -3.90 15.05
CA LYS A 54 0.00 -3.64 13.66
C LYS A 54 0.25 -2.16 13.37
N TRP A 55 -0.52 -1.28 14.00
CA TRP A 55 -0.60 0.14 13.64
C TRP A 55 -0.38 1.08 14.82
N LEU A 56 0.10 2.27 14.51
CA LEU A 56 -0.05 3.48 15.30
C LEU A 56 -1.14 4.35 14.65
N ASP A 57 -1.91 5.02 15.49
CA ASP A 57 -2.92 6.01 15.13
C ASP A 57 -2.36 7.44 15.01
N ARG A 58 -1.06 7.56 14.95
CA ARG A 58 -0.32 8.82 14.89
C ARG A 58 1.01 8.63 14.17
N TYR A 59 1.56 9.71 13.68
CA TYR A 59 2.93 9.69 13.14
C TYR A 59 3.98 9.55 14.26
N GLN A 60 5.06 8.83 14.00
CA GLN A 60 6.15 8.67 14.96
C GLN A 60 6.84 9.99 15.33
N TRP A 61 6.79 11.00 14.45
CA TRP A 61 7.29 12.35 14.68
C TRP A 61 6.28 13.31 15.32
N GLY A 62 5.16 12.80 15.83
CA GLY A 62 4.15 13.55 16.56
C GLY A 62 2.99 14.08 15.72
N GLY A 63 3.15 14.25 14.41
CA GLY A 63 2.06 14.59 13.48
C GLY A 63 1.48 16.01 13.59
N LEU A 64 2.09 16.92 14.36
CA LEU A 64 1.69 18.32 14.44
C LEU A 64 2.37 19.14 13.34
N ASP A 65 1.59 19.73 12.45
CA ASP A 65 2.06 20.76 11.52
C ASP A 65 1.81 22.16 12.10
N PHE A 66 2.89 22.82 12.51
CA PHE A 66 2.83 24.15 13.11
C PHE A 66 2.38 25.24 12.14
N LYS A 67 2.64 25.09 10.85
CA LYS A 67 2.27 26.08 9.83
C LYS A 67 0.77 26.11 9.59
N THR A 68 0.15 24.94 9.60
CA THR A 68 -1.27 24.76 9.28
C THR A 68 -2.12 24.56 10.52
N ARG A 69 -1.49 24.39 11.67
CA ARG A 69 -2.13 23.99 12.93
C ARG A 69 -3.01 22.75 12.76
N MET A 70 -2.47 21.77 12.05
CA MET A 70 -3.11 20.50 11.74
C MET A 70 -2.45 19.40 12.57
N TYR A 71 -3.25 18.51 13.11
CA TYR A 71 -2.78 17.37 13.90
C TYR A 71 -3.45 16.08 13.46
N SER A 72 -2.65 15.03 13.29
CA SER A 72 -3.15 13.67 13.07
C SER A 72 -3.56 13.07 14.42
N ALA A 73 -4.84 13.19 14.73
CA ALA A 73 -5.44 12.89 16.02
C ALA A 73 -6.00 11.45 16.06
N PRO A 74 -5.69 10.66 17.12
CA PRO A 74 -6.18 9.29 17.25
C PRO A 74 -7.71 9.18 17.21
N GLU A 75 -8.43 10.16 17.73
CA GLU A 75 -9.89 10.22 17.73
C GLU A 75 -10.51 10.38 16.33
N MET A 76 -9.70 10.63 15.31
CA MET A 76 -10.14 10.68 13.92
C MET A 76 -9.94 9.33 13.19
N VAL A 77 -9.55 8.26 13.91
CA VAL A 77 -9.33 6.92 13.38
C VAL A 77 -10.39 5.96 13.93
N TYR A 78 -11.21 5.40 13.05
CA TYR A 78 -12.30 4.50 13.42
C TYR A 78 -12.19 3.18 12.66
N VAL A 79 -12.61 2.09 13.29
CA VAL A 79 -12.77 0.79 12.64
C VAL A 79 -14.15 0.24 12.97
N SER A 80 -14.92 -0.05 11.94
CA SER A 80 -16.23 -0.70 12.09
C SER A 80 -16.65 -1.40 10.80
N ASN A 81 -17.36 -2.51 10.94
CA ASN A 81 -17.93 -3.27 9.81
C ASN A 81 -16.91 -3.62 8.71
N GLY A 82 -15.67 -3.96 9.08
CA GLY A 82 -14.62 -4.29 8.12
C GLY A 82 -14.03 -3.08 7.38
N ILE A 83 -14.24 -1.86 7.89
CA ILE A 83 -13.75 -0.63 7.27
C ILE A 83 -12.91 0.17 8.28
N LEU A 84 -11.70 0.55 7.87
CA LEU A 84 -10.96 1.61 8.53
C LEU A 84 -11.40 2.95 7.95
N THR A 85 -11.85 3.84 8.81
CA THR A 85 -12.24 5.22 8.49
C THR A 85 -11.21 6.18 9.02
N LEU A 86 -10.54 6.87 8.12
CA LEU A 86 -9.58 7.93 8.41
C LEU A 86 -10.25 9.29 8.19
N GLY A 87 -10.57 9.98 9.29
CA GLY A 87 -11.34 11.21 9.27
C GLY A 87 -10.50 12.48 9.11
N ALA A 88 -11.14 13.55 8.65
CA ALA A 88 -10.62 14.90 8.70
C ALA A 88 -11.75 15.89 9.06
N ASP A 89 -11.46 16.87 9.90
CA ASP A 89 -12.42 17.90 10.33
C ASP A 89 -11.71 19.22 10.66
N THR A 90 -12.50 20.29 10.75
CA THR A 90 -12.07 21.55 11.34
C THR A 90 -12.21 21.51 12.86
N THR A 91 -11.37 22.27 13.55
CA THR A 91 -11.47 22.44 15.00
C THR A 91 -11.02 23.83 15.42
N SER A 92 -11.35 24.22 16.64
CA SER A 92 -10.79 25.40 17.31
C SER A 92 -10.29 25.05 18.71
N THR A 93 -10.11 23.76 18.96
CA THR A 93 -9.75 23.21 20.28
C THR A 93 -8.27 23.41 20.59
N TRP A 94 -7.94 23.63 21.84
CA TRP A 94 -6.59 23.65 22.37
C TRP A 94 -6.18 22.22 22.76
N TYR A 95 -5.24 21.65 22.00
CA TYR A 95 -4.68 20.32 22.23
C TYR A 95 -3.37 20.42 23.02
N GLU A 96 -3.22 19.58 24.02
CA GLU A 96 -2.00 19.45 24.81
C GLU A 96 -1.02 18.51 24.12
N PHE A 97 0.24 18.94 24.03
CA PHE A 97 1.31 18.17 23.42
C PHE A 97 2.47 17.97 24.39
N PRO A 98 3.12 16.80 24.38
CA PRO A 98 4.35 16.60 25.11
C PRO A 98 5.47 17.49 24.54
N ASP A 99 6.43 17.85 25.38
CA ASP A 99 7.52 18.78 25.03
C ASP A 99 8.30 18.37 23.78
N TRP A 100 8.48 17.07 23.55
CA TRP A 100 9.21 16.58 22.40
C TRP A 100 8.54 16.86 21.05
N ILE A 101 7.24 17.14 21.02
CA ILE A 101 6.50 17.59 19.83
C ILE A 101 6.63 19.09 19.64
N LEU A 102 6.74 19.86 20.72
CA LEU A 102 6.73 21.32 20.71
C LEU A 102 8.10 21.90 20.31
N ASP A 103 8.43 21.80 19.01
CA ASP A 103 9.66 22.38 18.44
C ASP A 103 9.64 23.92 18.53
N SER A 104 10.52 24.45 19.38
CA SER A 104 10.62 25.89 19.63
C SER A 104 10.97 26.72 18.37
N ASN A 105 11.72 26.14 17.42
CA ASN A 105 12.05 26.80 16.17
C ASN A 105 10.83 26.86 15.24
N GLN A 106 10.04 25.80 15.18
CA GLN A 106 8.81 25.76 14.40
C GLN A 106 7.74 26.67 14.98
N ILE A 107 7.60 26.70 16.31
CA ILE A 107 6.70 27.60 17.03
C ILE A 107 7.04 29.05 16.69
N LYS A 108 8.31 29.47 16.85
CA LYS A 108 8.79 30.81 16.53
C LYS A 108 8.62 31.16 15.04
N LYS A 109 9.03 30.25 14.15
CA LYS A 109 8.96 30.46 12.70
C LYS A 109 7.53 30.66 12.20
N ASN A 110 6.58 29.89 12.74
CA ASN A 110 5.18 29.93 12.32
C ASN A 110 4.30 30.80 13.21
N GLN A 111 4.89 31.48 14.21
CA GLN A 111 4.19 32.37 15.14
C GLN A 111 3.02 31.70 15.87
N VAL A 112 3.24 30.42 16.26
CA VAL A 112 2.21 29.63 16.93
C VAL A 112 2.13 30.02 18.39
N GLU A 113 0.92 30.30 18.86
CA GLU A 113 0.68 30.53 20.28
C GLU A 113 0.65 29.20 21.04
N VAL A 114 1.46 29.10 22.10
CA VAL A 114 1.50 27.92 22.97
C VAL A 114 1.17 28.37 24.40
N LYS A 115 0.17 27.73 25.02
CA LYS A 115 -0.26 28.00 26.40
C LYS A 115 -0.28 26.68 27.19
N ASN A 116 0.56 26.57 28.21
CA ASN A 116 0.63 25.38 29.07
C ASN A 116 0.72 24.07 28.21
N ASN A 117 1.69 24.02 27.31
CA ASN A 117 1.90 22.92 26.35
C ASN A 117 0.70 22.67 25.41
N LYS A 118 -0.22 23.60 25.27
CA LYS A 118 -1.36 23.50 24.37
C LYS A 118 -1.20 24.41 23.16
N VAL A 119 -1.58 23.89 21.99
CA VAL A 119 -1.66 24.60 20.71
C VAL A 119 -3.10 24.59 20.27
N GLN A 120 -3.62 25.76 19.85
CA GLN A 120 -4.93 25.79 19.19
C GLN A 120 -4.82 25.30 17.78
N LEU A 121 -5.59 24.27 17.46
CA LEU A 121 -5.61 23.64 16.15
C LEU A 121 -6.70 24.24 15.26
N ASP A 122 -6.47 24.21 13.95
CA ASP A 122 -7.47 24.53 12.93
C ASP A 122 -8.07 23.26 12.31
N TYR A 123 -7.29 22.18 12.28
CA TYR A 123 -7.68 20.95 11.64
C TYR A 123 -7.27 19.71 12.44
N LEU A 124 -8.15 18.73 12.46
CA LEU A 124 -7.86 17.36 12.82
C LEU A 124 -7.81 16.50 11.56
N THR A 125 -6.86 15.61 11.51
CA THR A 125 -6.65 14.64 10.43
C THR A 125 -6.37 13.27 11.01
N SER A 126 -6.05 12.29 10.20
CA SER A 126 -5.88 10.92 10.64
C SER A 126 -4.81 10.16 9.89
N VAL A 127 -4.26 9.16 10.55
CA VAL A 127 -3.25 8.26 9.97
C VAL A 127 -3.34 6.88 10.59
N ALA A 128 -3.15 5.85 9.75
CA ALA A 128 -2.76 4.51 10.15
C ALA A 128 -1.31 4.29 9.70
N PHE A 129 -0.40 4.19 10.67
CA PHE A 129 1.04 4.09 10.45
C PHE A 129 1.52 2.71 10.90
N SER A 130 2.06 1.87 10.01
CA SER A 130 2.47 0.52 10.39
C SER A 130 3.63 0.53 11.38
N LYS A 131 3.55 -0.30 12.43
CA LYS A 131 4.67 -0.52 13.36
C LYS A 131 5.82 -1.28 12.69
N GLN A 132 5.45 -2.22 11.82
CA GLN A 132 6.39 -3.00 11.03
C GLN A 132 6.87 -2.20 9.82
N THR A 133 8.14 -2.40 9.45
CA THR A 133 8.72 -1.91 8.20
C THR A 133 8.77 -3.01 7.16
N PHE A 134 8.77 -2.61 5.91
CA PHE A 134 8.78 -3.48 4.74
C PHE A 134 9.97 -3.14 3.85
N LYS A 135 10.56 -4.15 3.26
CA LYS A 135 11.54 -4.04 2.19
C LYS A 135 11.11 -4.96 1.07
N TYR A 136 10.81 -4.39 -0.10
CA TYR A 136 10.23 -5.09 -1.24
C TYR A 136 8.87 -5.75 -0.98
N GLY A 137 8.18 -6.12 -2.03
CA GLY A 137 6.88 -6.80 -1.99
C GLY A 137 5.85 -6.17 -2.92
N TYR A 138 4.68 -6.78 -2.96
CA TYR A 138 3.47 -6.23 -3.55
C TYR A 138 2.61 -5.66 -2.44
N PHE A 139 2.27 -4.39 -2.55
CA PHE A 139 1.48 -3.62 -1.59
C PHE A 139 0.15 -3.27 -2.23
N GLU A 140 -0.94 -3.49 -1.52
CA GLU A 140 -2.28 -3.25 -2.02
C GLU A 140 -3.17 -2.64 -0.95
N CYS A 141 -3.93 -1.63 -1.34
CA CYS A 141 -4.95 -0.98 -0.54
C CYS A 141 -6.21 -0.83 -1.38
N LYS A 142 -7.33 -1.39 -0.90
CA LYS A 142 -8.65 -1.11 -1.48
C LYS A 142 -9.29 -0.02 -0.66
N ALA A 143 -9.55 1.11 -1.29
CA ALA A 143 -9.98 2.29 -0.58
C ALA A 143 -10.95 3.16 -1.39
N LYS A 144 -11.70 3.99 -0.67
CA LYS A 144 -12.62 5.00 -1.22
C LYS A 144 -12.15 6.38 -0.77
N ALA A 145 -11.51 7.09 -1.69
CA ALA A 145 -11.00 8.45 -1.46
C ALA A 145 -12.13 9.47 -1.45
N PRO A 146 -12.14 10.46 -0.53
CA PRO A 146 -13.21 11.44 -0.46
C PRO A 146 -13.13 12.47 -1.60
N SER A 147 -14.28 12.93 -2.07
CA SER A 147 -14.37 14.14 -2.89
C SER A 147 -14.40 15.40 -2.02
N GLY A 148 -13.83 16.49 -2.53
CA GLY A 148 -13.82 17.79 -1.85
C GLY A 148 -12.48 18.51 -2.00
N GLN A 149 -12.55 19.83 -2.26
CA GLN A 149 -11.34 20.62 -2.40
C GLN A 149 -10.54 20.63 -1.09
N GLY A 150 -9.24 20.39 -1.21
CA GLY A 150 -8.31 20.41 -0.08
C GLY A 150 -8.26 19.09 0.70
N LEU A 151 -9.08 18.08 0.39
CA LEU A 151 -8.93 16.74 0.96
C LEU A 151 -7.79 16.02 0.25
N TRP A 152 -6.85 15.47 1.04
CA TRP A 152 -5.61 14.87 0.56
C TRP A 152 -5.40 13.48 1.18
N PRO A 153 -6.08 12.44 0.65
CA PRO A 153 -5.84 11.06 1.02
C PRO A 153 -4.55 10.55 0.38
N ALA A 154 -3.84 9.66 1.09
CA ALA A 154 -2.62 9.02 0.61
C ALA A 154 -2.48 7.58 1.09
N PHE A 155 -1.82 6.75 0.26
CA PHE A 155 -1.34 5.41 0.58
C PHE A 155 0.11 5.29 0.10
N TRP A 156 1.06 5.11 1.04
CA TRP A 156 2.47 5.32 0.78
C TRP A 156 3.40 4.55 1.72
N LEU A 157 4.68 4.55 1.41
CA LEU A 157 5.75 4.00 2.22
C LEU A 157 6.75 5.09 2.62
N TYR A 158 7.20 5.07 3.87
CA TYR A 158 8.16 6.02 4.41
C TYR A 158 9.28 5.35 5.21
N GLY A 159 10.53 5.62 4.85
CA GLY A 159 11.72 5.04 5.46
C GLY A 159 12.39 5.90 6.55
N GLY A 160 11.78 7.03 6.95
CA GLY A 160 12.40 7.95 7.88
C GLY A 160 13.60 8.69 7.27
N GLU A 161 14.63 8.89 8.03
CA GLU A 161 15.88 9.47 7.51
C GLU A 161 16.70 8.38 6.76
N PRO A 162 17.15 8.64 5.54
CA PRO A 162 17.25 9.91 4.81
C PRO A 162 16.02 10.29 3.96
N ASN A 163 14.80 10.08 4.42
CA ASN A 163 13.55 10.43 3.76
C ASN A 163 13.32 9.70 2.43
N GLU A 164 13.56 8.40 2.40
CA GLU A 164 13.15 7.56 1.28
C GLU A 164 11.64 7.30 1.38
N GLU A 165 10.91 7.47 0.26
CA GLU A 165 9.44 7.45 0.22
C GLU A 165 8.96 6.89 -1.11
N ILE A 166 7.84 6.16 -1.08
CA ILE A 166 7.15 5.65 -2.27
C ILE A 166 5.66 5.93 -2.10
N ASP A 167 5.09 6.80 -2.93
CA ASP A 167 3.69 7.18 -2.88
C ASP A 167 2.90 6.40 -3.93
N PHE A 168 2.26 5.31 -3.50
CA PHE A 168 1.42 4.51 -4.39
C PHE A 168 0.18 5.26 -4.84
N MET A 169 -0.35 6.11 -3.98
CA MET A 169 -1.49 6.95 -4.26
C MET A 169 -1.48 8.22 -3.41
N GLU A 170 -1.59 9.36 -4.05
CA GLU A 170 -1.94 10.63 -3.44
C GLU A 170 -3.01 11.31 -4.30
N MET A 171 -4.00 11.92 -3.69
CA MET A 171 -5.07 12.58 -4.43
C MET A 171 -5.37 13.99 -3.94
N LYS A 172 -5.99 14.75 -4.82
CA LYS A 172 -6.74 15.97 -4.48
C LYS A 172 -8.21 15.67 -4.65
N GLY A 173 -8.98 15.75 -3.58
CA GLY A 173 -10.39 15.42 -3.59
C GLY A 173 -11.21 16.17 -4.66
N GLU A 174 -10.79 17.38 -5.06
CA GLU A 174 -11.41 18.14 -6.16
C GLU A 174 -11.03 17.61 -7.56
N LYS A 175 -10.02 16.72 -7.66
CA LYS A 175 -9.56 16.16 -8.92
C LYS A 175 -10.10 14.74 -9.12
N GLN A 176 -11.38 14.62 -9.32
CA GLN A 176 -12.15 13.37 -9.25
C GLN A 176 -11.60 12.19 -10.07
N ASN A 177 -10.80 12.44 -11.10
CA ASN A 177 -10.23 11.42 -11.97
C ASN A 177 -8.70 11.56 -12.13
N GLN A 178 -8.03 12.16 -11.16
CA GLN A 178 -6.58 12.32 -11.18
C GLN A 178 -5.99 11.78 -9.89
N MET A 179 -4.84 11.12 -10.02
CA MET A 179 -4.03 10.59 -8.93
C MET A 179 -2.58 10.98 -9.16
N HIS A 180 -1.85 11.22 -8.12
CA HIS A 180 -0.42 11.42 -8.12
C HIS A 180 0.27 10.15 -7.63
N VAL A 181 1.37 9.77 -8.28
CA VAL A 181 2.32 8.78 -7.80
C VAL A 181 3.69 9.42 -7.74
N ASP A 182 4.47 9.06 -6.74
CA ASP A 182 5.78 9.68 -6.50
C ASP A 182 6.78 8.72 -5.85
N VAL A 183 8.06 9.07 -5.97
CA VAL A 183 9.12 8.54 -5.13
C VAL A 183 10.05 9.65 -4.69
N HIS A 184 10.41 9.66 -3.42
CA HIS A 184 11.41 10.55 -2.85
C HIS A 184 12.66 9.74 -2.51
N CYS A 185 13.82 10.14 -3.03
CA CYS A 185 15.05 9.42 -2.80
C CYS A 185 16.21 10.39 -2.66
N PRO A 186 16.41 10.97 -1.48
CA PRO A 186 17.33 12.07 -1.25
C PRO A 186 18.76 11.79 -1.67
N ASN A 187 19.19 10.55 -1.74
CA ASN A 187 20.58 10.20 -1.99
C ASN A 187 20.84 9.50 -3.33
N LYS A 188 19.82 9.04 -4.05
CA LYS A 188 20.05 8.20 -5.25
C LYS A 188 19.05 8.38 -6.39
N CYS A 189 18.04 9.27 -6.30
CA CYS A 189 17.18 9.56 -7.43
C CYS A 189 17.97 10.19 -8.56
N LYS A 190 17.64 9.77 -9.78
CA LYS A 190 18.15 10.41 -10.99
C LYS A 190 17.73 11.87 -11.02
N PHE A 191 18.67 12.70 -11.37
CA PHE A 191 18.48 14.13 -11.53
C PHE A 191 17.57 14.43 -12.73
N ILE A 192 16.50 15.15 -12.53
CA ILE A 192 15.71 15.73 -13.61
C ILE A 192 16.21 17.14 -13.84
N LYS A 193 16.78 17.40 -15.02
CA LYS A 193 17.12 18.78 -15.44
C LYS A 193 15.81 19.54 -15.70
N MET A 194 15.49 20.49 -14.85
CA MET A 194 14.43 21.45 -15.13
C MET A 194 14.98 22.70 -15.80
N ARG A 195 14.48 23.04 -16.99
CA ARG A 195 14.77 24.29 -17.74
C ARG A 195 16.24 24.58 -18.05
N GLY A 196 17.04 23.56 -18.33
CA GLY A 196 18.45 23.79 -18.69
C GLY A 196 19.36 24.22 -17.54
N LEU A 197 18.85 24.42 -16.35
CA LEU A 197 19.60 24.65 -15.12
C LEU A 197 19.84 23.33 -14.39
N PRO A 198 20.98 23.16 -13.70
CA PRO A 198 21.31 21.94 -13.00
C PRO A 198 20.55 21.87 -11.66
N PHE A 199 19.23 22.01 -11.67
CA PHE A 199 18.42 21.68 -10.52
C PHE A 199 18.23 20.17 -10.45
N VAL A 200 18.80 19.62 -9.43
CA VAL A 200 18.69 18.23 -9.06
C VAL A 200 17.45 18.09 -8.22
N THR A 201 16.43 17.41 -8.72
CA THR A 201 15.32 17.01 -7.86
C THR A 201 15.58 15.59 -7.37
N LYS A 202 15.36 15.38 -6.06
CA LYS A 202 15.43 14.07 -5.44
C LYS A 202 14.07 13.35 -5.48
N ARG A 203 13.27 13.67 -6.48
CA ARG A 203 11.89 13.23 -6.63
C ARG A 203 11.62 12.75 -8.03
N TRP A 204 10.86 11.67 -8.17
CA TRP A 204 10.30 11.18 -9.42
C TRP A 204 8.81 10.98 -9.23
N GLY A 205 7.98 11.42 -10.16
CA GLY A 205 6.55 11.22 -10.08
C GLY A 205 5.74 12.20 -10.91
N GLY A 206 4.43 12.12 -10.78
CA GLY A 206 3.54 13.02 -11.51
C GLY A 206 2.07 12.67 -11.41
N TRP A 207 1.25 13.56 -11.96
CA TRP A 207 -0.19 13.42 -12.03
C TRP A 207 -0.62 12.51 -13.18
N LEU A 208 -1.41 11.50 -12.85
CA LEU A 208 -2.07 10.60 -13.79
C LEU A 208 -3.53 11.03 -13.95
N LYS A 209 -4.05 10.95 -15.18
CA LYS A 209 -5.46 11.21 -15.48
C LYS A 209 -6.11 9.93 -15.99
N PHE A 210 -7.28 9.61 -15.44
CA PHE A 210 -8.07 8.43 -15.75
C PHE A 210 -9.35 8.83 -16.49
N ASN A 211 -9.93 7.88 -17.23
CA ASN A 211 -11.25 8.07 -17.85
C ASN A 211 -12.41 7.83 -16.86
N GLN A 212 -12.11 7.14 -15.75
CA GLN A 212 -13.07 6.83 -14.69
C GLN A 212 -12.88 7.77 -13.50
N ARG A 213 -13.91 7.90 -12.68
CA ARG A 213 -13.88 8.55 -11.38
C ARG A 213 -13.06 7.69 -10.40
N LEU A 214 -12.29 8.33 -9.54
CA LEU A 214 -11.47 7.68 -8.50
C LEU A 214 -11.90 8.07 -7.08
N VAL A 215 -12.59 9.20 -6.91
CA VAL A 215 -13.13 9.63 -5.62
C VAL A 215 -14.54 9.11 -5.44
N ASP A 216 -14.96 8.86 -4.20
CA ASP A 216 -16.25 8.30 -3.80
C ASP A 216 -16.54 6.90 -4.39
N GLU A 217 -15.51 6.23 -4.90
CA GLU A 217 -15.58 4.89 -5.49
C GLU A 217 -14.54 3.97 -4.83
N TRP A 218 -14.88 2.70 -4.69
CA TRP A 218 -13.91 1.70 -4.26
C TRP A 218 -12.91 1.39 -5.37
N VAL A 219 -11.64 1.69 -5.10
CA VAL A 219 -10.54 1.52 -6.04
C VAL A 219 -9.41 0.74 -5.37
N ILE A 220 -8.77 -0.16 -6.12
CA ILE A 220 -7.58 -0.87 -5.66
C ILE A 220 -6.34 -0.08 -6.12
N TYR A 221 -5.64 0.49 -5.16
CA TYR A 221 -4.35 1.14 -5.35
C TYR A 221 -3.25 0.18 -4.94
N SER A 222 -2.25 -0.02 -5.79
CA SER A 222 -1.21 -0.98 -5.45
C SER A 222 0.12 -0.67 -6.12
N GLY A 223 1.18 -1.32 -5.63
CA GLY A 223 2.50 -1.25 -6.23
C GLY A 223 3.36 -2.45 -5.90
N ILE A 224 4.26 -2.78 -6.81
CA ILE A 224 5.34 -3.73 -6.57
C ILE A 224 6.63 -2.93 -6.39
N TRP A 225 7.25 -3.09 -5.24
CA TRP A 225 8.60 -2.65 -5.00
C TRP A 225 9.54 -3.86 -5.06
N GLU A 226 10.40 -3.85 -6.06
CA GLU A 226 11.43 -4.87 -6.32
C GLU A 226 12.81 -4.22 -6.28
N PRO A 227 13.90 -5.00 -6.16
CA PRO A 227 15.23 -4.46 -6.34
C PRO A 227 15.38 -3.70 -7.65
N GLY A 228 15.71 -2.42 -7.55
CA GLY A 228 15.92 -1.55 -8.71
C GLY A 228 14.66 -1.05 -9.43
N ARG A 229 13.45 -1.35 -8.94
CA ARG A 229 12.22 -0.97 -9.62
C ARG A 229 11.03 -0.81 -8.68
N VAL A 230 10.18 0.18 -8.96
CA VAL A 230 8.82 0.28 -8.40
C VAL A 230 7.82 0.39 -9.55
N THR A 231 6.81 -0.48 -9.54
CA THR A 231 5.72 -0.44 -10.53
C THR A 231 4.41 -0.10 -9.82
N PHE A 232 3.67 0.86 -10.35
CA PHE A 232 2.43 1.38 -9.77
C PHE A 232 1.22 0.88 -10.55
N TYR A 233 0.15 0.56 -9.84
CA TYR A 233 -1.08 0.00 -10.40
C TYR A 233 -2.33 0.69 -9.86
N VAL A 234 -3.37 0.72 -10.68
CA VAL A 234 -4.75 1.06 -10.29
C VAL A 234 -5.67 -0.01 -10.85
N ASN A 235 -6.44 -0.68 -9.99
CA ASN A 235 -7.30 -1.82 -10.37
C ASN A 235 -6.54 -2.86 -11.21
N GLY A 236 -5.29 -3.18 -10.83
CA GLY A 236 -4.42 -4.13 -11.52
C GLY A 236 -3.84 -3.66 -12.86
N GLU A 237 -4.15 -2.46 -13.32
CA GLU A 237 -3.56 -1.88 -14.52
C GLU A 237 -2.31 -1.09 -14.18
N VAL A 238 -1.21 -1.34 -14.89
CA VAL A 238 0.03 -0.57 -14.74
C VAL A 238 -0.20 0.89 -15.09
N VAL A 239 0.14 1.79 -14.21
CA VAL A 239 -0.02 3.23 -14.40
C VAL A 239 1.31 4.00 -14.40
N GLY A 240 2.37 3.40 -13.86
CA GLY A 240 3.71 3.99 -13.85
C GLY A 240 4.78 2.99 -13.46
N GLU A 241 6.04 3.33 -13.76
CA GLU A 241 7.21 2.58 -13.36
C GLU A 241 8.35 3.54 -13.03
N TYR A 242 8.97 3.35 -11.87
CA TYR A 242 10.22 3.98 -11.48
C TYR A 242 11.36 2.96 -11.53
N GLN A 243 12.49 3.33 -12.11
CA GLN A 243 13.71 2.53 -12.12
C GLN A 243 14.73 3.12 -11.14
N GLY A 244 14.94 2.44 -10.06
CA GLY A 244 15.84 2.79 -8.98
C GLY A 244 15.49 1.98 -7.73
N ASP A 245 16.37 2.00 -6.74
CA ASP A 245 16.20 1.27 -5.50
C ASP A 245 16.38 2.18 -4.29
N PHE A 246 15.90 1.70 -3.15
CA PHE A 246 15.95 2.37 -1.87
C PHE A 246 16.78 1.55 -0.89
N LYS A 247 17.42 2.20 0.07
CA LYS A 247 18.30 1.54 1.05
C LYS A 247 17.54 1.06 2.27
N THR A 248 16.57 1.87 2.72
CA THR A 248 15.85 1.64 3.97
C THR A 248 14.65 0.73 3.79
N SER A 249 14.31 0.00 4.85
CA SER A 249 12.96 -0.55 4.99
C SER A 249 12.01 0.57 5.39
N MET A 250 10.76 0.52 4.94
CA MET A 250 9.80 1.61 5.04
C MET A 250 8.54 1.19 5.80
N HIS A 251 8.00 2.10 6.58
CA HIS A 251 6.67 1.96 7.18
C HIS A 251 5.59 2.14 6.12
N LEU A 252 4.52 1.39 6.22
CA LEU A 252 3.34 1.50 5.36
C LEU A 252 2.32 2.43 6.02
N ILE A 253 1.81 3.38 5.27
CA ILE A 253 1.00 4.46 5.81
C ILE A 253 -0.23 4.67 4.92
N ALA A 254 -1.38 4.85 5.57
CA ALA A 254 -2.58 5.39 4.97
C ALA A 254 -3.04 6.59 5.80
N ASN A 255 -3.40 7.71 5.15
CA ASN A 255 -3.83 8.90 5.87
C ASN A 255 -4.82 9.75 5.08
N LEU A 256 -5.59 10.56 5.80
CA LEU A 256 -6.30 11.70 5.24
C LEU A 256 -5.74 12.98 5.85
N SER A 257 -5.15 13.82 5.02
CA SER A 257 -4.67 15.17 5.37
C SER A 257 -5.55 16.24 4.74
N ILE A 258 -5.38 17.49 5.23
CA ILE A 258 -5.99 18.68 4.64
C ILE A 258 -4.89 19.51 3.99
N ALA A 259 -4.99 19.73 2.69
CA ALA A 259 -4.11 20.64 1.96
C ALA A 259 -4.39 22.09 2.36
N VAL A 260 -3.37 22.93 2.32
CA VAL A 260 -3.48 24.36 2.66
C VAL A 260 -2.98 25.24 1.53
N LYS A 261 -3.41 26.49 1.52
CA LYS A 261 -2.98 27.48 0.54
C LYS A 261 -1.45 27.64 0.58
N GLY A 262 -0.81 27.46 -0.59
CA GLY A 262 0.65 27.60 -0.72
C GLY A 262 1.45 26.41 -0.21
N GLY A 263 0.79 25.35 0.27
CA GLY A 263 1.39 24.05 0.63
C GLY A 263 1.39 23.04 -0.50
N PRO A 264 1.90 21.82 -0.22
CA PRO A 264 1.69 20.68 -1.09
C PRO A 264 0.19 20.44 -1.30
N PHE A 265 -0.18 19.97 -2.46
CA PHE A 265 -1.56 19.69 -2.83
C PHE A 265 -2.56 20.87 -2.72
N ALA A 266 -2.07 22.12 -2.61
CA ALA A 266 -2.92 23.31 -2.71
C ALA A 266 -3.85 23.27 -3.96
N PRO A 267 -5.03 23.91 -3.92
CA PRO A 267 -5.50 24.80 -2.90
C PRO A 267 -6.03 24.06 -1.66
N GLY A 268 -6.14 24.77 -0.54
CA GLY A 268 -6.77 24.26 0.67
C GLY A 268 -8.29 24.13 0.54
N ILE A 269 -8.95 23.75 1.64
CA ILE A 269 -10.41 23.68 1.72
C ILE A 269 -11.06 25.01 1.36
N ASN A 270 -12.30 24.97 0.94
CA ASN A 270 -13.14 26.13 0.68
C ASN A 270 -14.54 25.94 1.28
N LYS A 271 -15.40 26.96 1.13
CA LYS A 271 -16.77 26.96 1.68
C LYS A 271 -17.67 25.79 1.19
N ASN A 272 -17.29 25.13 0.10
CA ASN A 272 -18.03 23.99 -0.47
C ASN A 272 -17.42 22.63 -0.06
N THR A 273 -16.30 22.64 0.68
CA THR A 273 -15.72 21.42 1.22
C THR A 273 -16.57 20.97 2.40
N ILE A 274 -17.11 19.77 2.31
CA ILE A 274 -17.93 19.18 3.36
C ILE A 274 -16.98 18.55 4.39
N LEU A 275 -17.10 18.97 5.64
CA LEU A 275 -16.40 18.39 6.79
C LEU A 275 -17.42 18.14 7.92
N PRO A 276 -17.26 17.12 8.75
CA PRO A 276 -16.22 16.08 8.64
C PRO A 276 -16.31 15.27 7.36
N ASN A 277 -15.16 14.74 6.90
CA ASN A 277 -15.08 13.83 5.77
C ASN A 277 -14.09 12.70 6.06
N SER A 278 -14.06 11.65 5.24
CA SER A 278 -13.25 10.47 5.51
C SER A 278 -12.68 9.80 4.27
N PHE A 279 -11.49 9.22 4.43
CA PHE A 279 -10.90 8.24 3.56
C PHE A 279 -11.20 6.85 4.13
N GLU A 280 -11.98 6.05 3.42
CA GLU A 280 -12.38 4.72 3.84
C GLU A 280 -11.48 3.66 3.23
N VAL A 281 -11.00 2.71 4.04
CA VAL A 281 -10.12 1.62 3.62
C VAL A 281 -10.75 0.29 3.97
N ASP A 282 -11.00 -0.55 2.95
CA ASP A 282 -11.56 -1.89 3.09
C ASP A 282 -10.50 -2.87 3.61
N TYR A 283 -9.32 -2.84 3.00
CA TYR A 283 -8.17 -3.62 3.46
C TYR A 283 -6.83 -3.00 3.06
N ILE A 284 -5.79 -3.39 3.79
CA ILE A 284 -4.39 -3.21 3.42
C ILE A 284 -3.69 -4.57 3.47
N ARG A 285 -3.00 -4.94 2.39
CA ARG A 285 -2.35 -6.24 2.24
C ARG A 285 -0.96 -6.11 1.65
N VAL A 286 -0.03 -6.95 2.12
CA VAL A 286 1.33 -7.03 1.58
C VAL A 286 1.68 -8.49 1.31
N TRP A 287 2.25 -8.74 0.14
CA TRP A 287 2.75 -10.04 -0.26
C TRP A 287 4.24 -9.96 -0.59
N LYS A 288 4.93 -11.07 -0.36
CA LYS A 288 6.35 -11.26 -0.72
C LYS A 288 6.48 -12.25 -1.87
N ASN A 289 7.38 -11.95 -2.80
CA ASN A 289 7.76 -12.91 -3.82
C ASN A 289 8.51 -14.09 -3.18
N THR A 290 8.25 -15.32 -3.61
CA THR A 290 8.97 -16.52 -3.13
C THR A 290 10.46 -16.47 -3.37
N LEU A 291 10.89 -15.76 -4.39
CA LEU A 291 12.31 -15.56 -4.71
C LEU A 291 13.03 -14.61 -3.74
N ASP A 292 12.32 -13.91 -2.87
CA ASP A 292 12.94 -12.99 -1.89
C ASP A 292 13.90 -13.70 -0.91
N THR A 293 13.68 -14.97 -0.59
CA THR A 293 14.60 -15.77 0.22
C THR A 293 15.90 -16.09 -0.51
N ASP A 294 15.84 -16.34 -1.80
CA ASP A 294 17.02 -16.54 -2.64
C ASP A 294 17.70 -15.21 -2.98
N TYR A 295 16.94 -14.16 -3.12
CA TYR A 295 17.48 -12.81 -3.28
C TYR A 295 18.30 -12.36 -2.07
N GLN A 296 17.93 -12.72 -0.84
CA GLN A 296 18.75 -12.44 0.35
C GLN A 296 20.08 -13.21 0.34
N LYS A 297 20.12 -14.38 -0.31
CA LYS A 297 21.38 -15.11 -0.58
C LYS A 297 22.18 -14.42 -1.68
N LEU A 298 21.56 -14.10 -2.80
CA LEU A 298 22.18 -13.36 -3.91
C LEU A 298 22.73 -11.99 -3.47
N LYS A 299 22.03 -11.29 -2.56
CA LYS A 299 22.52 -10.02 -1.98
C LYS A 299 23.76 -10.19 -1.10
N LYS A 300 23.96 -11.35 -0.48
CA LYS A 300 25.19 -11.66 0.27
C LYS A 300 26.37 -11.99 -0.65
N GLU A 301 26.07 -12.51 -1.84
CA GLU A 301 27.08 -12.89 -2.84
C GLU A 301 27.43 -11.73 -3.79
N VAL A 302 26.46 -10.86 -4.07
CA VAL A 302 26.70 -9.60 -4.80
C VAL A 302 26.95 -8.53 -3.76
N ASP A 303 28.23 -8.31 -3.46
CA ASP A 303 28.66 -7.13 -2.73
C ASP A 303 28.25 -5.89 -3.54
N PHE A 304 27.15 -5.26 -3.14
CA PHE A 304 26.78 -3.94 -3.61
C PHE A 304 27.74 -2.89 -3.05
N GLY A 305 29.00 -3.32 -2.86
CA GLY A 305 30.14 -2.49 -2.55
C GLY A 305 30.34 -1.49 -3.67
N LYS A 306 30.07 -0.24 -3.38
CA LYS A 306 30.65 0.99 -3.95
C LYS A 306 30.67 1.18 -5.46
N GLU A 307 30.31 0.21 -6.28
CA GLU A 307 30.34 0.37 -7.72
C GLU A 307 28.94 0.66 -8.24
N ASP A 308 28.88 1.79 -8.89
CA ASP A 308 27.89 2.27 -9.83
C ASP A 308 26.75 1.28 -10.08
N LEU A 309 25.65 1.49 -9.37
CA LEU A 309 24.37 1.10 -9.91
C LEU A 309 24.37 1.62 -11.34
N HIS A 310 24.53 0.72 -12.31
CA HIS A 310 24.35 1.05 -13.70
C HIS A 310 22.99 1.70 -13.81
N VAL A 311 23.06 3.02 -13.75
CA VAL A 311 21.91 3.87 -13.99
C VAL A 311 21.55 3.60 -15.44
N ASN A 312 20.65 2.64 -15.68
CA ASN A 312 20.14 2.39 -16.99
C ASN A 312 19.79 3.75 -17.60
N LYS A 313 20.33 4.01 -18.78
CA LYS A 313 20.22 5.30 -19.49
C LYS A 313 18.82 5.86 -19.33
N PRO A 314 18.64 7.14 -18.99
CA PRO A 314 17.34 7.74 -18.88
C PRO A 314 16.57 7.43 -20.15
N ILE A 315 15.31 7.04 -20.00
CA ILE A 315 14.35 7.04 -21.10
C ILE A 315 14.53 8.40 -21.78
N LYS A 316 14.90 8.40 -23.05
CA LYS A 316 15.20 9.60 -23.85
C LYS A 316 14.25 10.72 -23.44
N GLU A 317 14.82 11.80 -22.90
CA GLU A 317 14.11 13.01 -22.54
C GLU A 317 13.27 13.48 -23.72
N THR A 318 11.95 13.31 -23.60
CA THR A 318 11.06 14.07 -24.45
C THR A 318 11.12 15.48 -23.92
N LYS A 319 11.60 16.45 -24.73
CA LYS A 319 11.71 17.86 -24.39
C LYS A 319 10.51 18.30 -23.58
N LEU A 320 10.75 18.71 -22.34
CA LEU A 320 9.74 19.34 -21.47
C LEU A 320 9.34 20.67 -22.12
N GLN A 321 8.21 20.66 -22.80
CA GLN A 321 7.57 21.92 -23.19
C GLN A 321 6.96 22.55 -21.94
N THR A 322 7.35 23.76 -21.67
CA THR A 322 6.88 24.68 -20.66
C THR A 322 5.35 24.60 -20.47
N LYS A 323 4.90 24.39 -19.22
CA LYS A 323 3.50 24.41 -18.76
C LYS A 323 2.62 23.19 -19.08
N LYS A 324 3.10 22.07 -19.53
CA LYS A 324 2.30 20.85 -19.59
C LYS A 324 2.49 20.04 -18.33
N LYS A 325 1.36 19.72 -17.67
CA LYS A 325 1.24 18.72 -16.61
C LYS A 325 2.12 17.51 -16.96
N PHE A 326 2.98 17.11 -16.05
CA PHE A 326 3.79 15.92 -16.19
C PHE A 326 2.83 14.74 -16.20
N MET A 327 2.40 14.33 -17.39
CA MET A 327 1.67 13.07 -17.52
C MET A 327 2.74 11.98 -17.64
N LEU A 328 2.85 11.15 -16.63
CA LEU A 328 3.54 9.88 -16.80
C LEU A 328 2.89 9.21 -18.03
N ARG A 329 3.59 9.20 -19.17
CA ARG A 329 3.12 8.41 -20.30
C ARG A 329 3.05 6.97 -19.79
N ARG A 330 1.89 6.36 -19.92
CA ARG A 330 1.72 4.91 -19.85
C ARG A 330 2.69 4.28 -20.85
N LYS A 331 3.96 4.10 -20.45
CA LYS A 331 4.73 3.02 -21.02
C LYS A 331 4.13 1.79 -20.38
N SER A 332 3.08 1.25 -21.02
CA SER A 332 2.67 -0.10 -20.66
C SER A 332 3.94 -0.92 -20.67
N LEU A 333 4.28 -1.55 -19.58
CA LEU A 333 5.14 -2.71 -19.64
C LEU A 333 4.46 -3.58 -20.68
N LYS A 334 5.04 -3.68 -21.89
CA LYS A 334 4.39 -4.38 -23.02
C LYS A 334 3.98 -5.79 -22.67
N ASN A 335 4.56 -6.32 -21.59
CA ASN A 335 4.46 -7.70 -21.16
C ASN A 335 3.55 -7.89 -19.92
N GLU A 336 3.15 -6.82 -19.21
CA GLU A 336 2.28 -6.93 -18.04
C GLU A 336 0.84 -7.18 -18.46
N LEU A 337 0.23 -8.26 -17.96
CA LEU A 337 -1.13 -8.67 -18.31
C LEU A 337 -2.09 -8.50 -17.12
N GLY A 338 -1.58 -8.48 -15.89
CA GLY A 338 -2.35 -8.30 -14.67
C GLY A 338 -2.06 -9.36 -13.61
N PHE A 339 -2.98 -9.50 -12.66
CA PHE A 339 -2.84 -10.40 -11.52
C PHE A 339 -3.95 -11.44 -11.48
N VAL A 340 -3.62 -12.62 -10.97
CA VAL A 340 -4.56 -13.64 -10.55
C VAL A 340 -4.44 -13.78 -9.03
N THR A 341 -5.56 -13.64 -8.33
CA THR A 341 -5.64 -13.91 -6.90
C THR A 341 -6.39 -15.22 -6.70
N SER A 342 -5.87 -16.11 -5.87
CA SER A 342 -6.61 -17.27 -5.39
C SER A 342 -6.74 -17.21 -3.88
N MET A 343 -7.93 -17.45 -3.38
CA MET A 343 -8.25 -17.41 -1.96
C MET A 343 -9.13 -18.60 -1.58
N MET A 344 -8.74 -19.30 -0.52
CA MET A 344 -9.58 -20.33 0.09
C MET A 344 -10.67 -19.68 0.93
N THR A 345 -11.92 -20.06 0.72
CA THR A 345 -13.04 -19.60 1.54
C THR A 345 -13.37 -20.61 2.63
N ASN A 346 -14.04 -20.17 3.69
CA ASN A 346 -14.53 -21.02 4.80
C ASN A 346 -15.50 -22.11 4.33
N ASN A 347 -16.08 -21.98 3.14
CA ASN A 347 -17.02 -22.95 2.55
C ASN A 347 -16.34 -24.04 1.73
N GLN A 348 -15.03 -24.23 1.87
CA GLN A 348 -14.24 -25.13 1.02
C GLN A 348 -14.38 -24.85 -0.46
N GLN A 349 -14.21 -23.60 -0.83
CA GLN A 349 -14.17 -23.13 -2.20
C GLN A 349 -12.87 -22.38 -2.45
N LEU A 350 -12.34 -22.54 -3.65
CA LEU A 350 -11.21 -21.75 -4.13
C LEU A 350 -11.75 -20.66 -5.05
N GLN A 351 -11.74 -19.43 -4.55
CA GLN A 351 -12.10 -18.26 -5.33
C GLN A 351 -10.90 -17.80 -6.13
N ILE A 352 -11.09 -17.64 -7.44
CA ILE A 352 -10.10 -17.11 -8.37
C ILE A 352 -10.60 -15.75 -8.86
N SER A 353 -9.76 -14.75 -8.81
CA SER A 353 -10.06 -13.43 -9.36
C SER A 353 -8.95 -12.98 -10.29
N LYS A 354 -9.33 -12.48 -11.47
CA LYS A 354 -8.41 -11.87 -12.43
C LYS A 354 -8.55 -10.35 -12.34
N ASN A 355 -7.43 -9.67 -12.27
CA ASN A 355 -7.36 -8.23 -12.28
C ASN A 355 -6.40 -7.76 -13.38
N GLY A 356 -6.88 -6.96 -14.32
CA GLY A 356 -6.13 -6.52 -15.50
C GLY A 356 -6.91 -6.73 -16.80
N ARG A 357 -7.07 -5.65 -17.59
CA ARG A 357 -7.89 -5.66 -18.83
C ARG A 357 -7.32 -6.50 -19.97
N LYS A 358 -6.02 -6.81 -19.91
CA LYS A 358 -5.32 -7.55 -20.96
C LYS A 358 -5.21 -9.05 -20.67
N MET A 359 -5.69 -9.50 -19.51
CA MET A 359 -5.62 -10.88 -19.13
C MET A 359 -6.72 -11.68 -19.82
N ASN A 360 -6.30 -12.54 -20.73
CA ASN A 360 -7.16 -13.52 -21.40
C ASN A 360 -7.50 -14.68 -20.45
N ASP A 361 -7.98 -15.76 -21.01
CA ASP A 361 -8.29 -16.98 -20.29
C ASP A 361 -7.07 -17.56 -19.58
N ILE A 362 -7.28 -18.02 -18.36
CA ILE A 362 -6.30 -18.77 -17.57
C ILE A 362 -6.83 -20.17 -17.31
N THR A 363 -5.97 -21.15 -17.31
CA THR A 363 -6.31 -22.51 -16.88
C THR A 363 -5.80 -22.74 -15.46
N ILE A 364 -6.70 -23.20 -14.59
CA ILE A 364 -6.39 -23.64 -13.23
C ILE A 364 -6.40 -25.17 -13.20
N GLU A 365 -5.35 -25.76 -12.65
CA GLU A 365 -5.30 -27.21 -12.41
C GLU A 365 -5.03 -27.47 -10.92
N LEU A 366 -5.77 -28.41 -10.34
CA LEU A 366 -5.44 -29.04 -9.07
C LEU A 366 -4.79 -30.39 -9.33
N ILE A 367 -3.64 -30.62 -8.73
CA ILE A 367 -2.85 -31.83 -8.93
C ILE A 367 -2.62 -32.45 -7.54
N ASP A 368 -2.90 -33.72 -7.36
CA ASP A 368 -2.61 -34.42 -6.12
C ASP A 368 -1.10 -34.67 -5.93
N MET A 369 -0.70 -35.11 -4.75
CA MET A 369 0.71 -35.34 -4.42
C MET A 369 1.33 -36.52 -5.18
N HIS A 370 0.53 -37.28 -5.93
CA HIS A 370 1.01 -38.32 -6.86
C HIS A 370 1.20 -37.82 -8.32
N GLY A 371 0.97 -36.51 -8.54
CA GLY A 371 1.12 -35.86 -9.83
C GLY A 371 -0.08 -35.99 -10.77
N LYS A 372 -1.21 -36.52 -10.28
CA LYS A 372 -2.45 -36.65 -11.06
C LYS A 372 -3.23 -35.35 -11.03
N VAL A 373 -3.65 -34.83 -12.20
CA VAL A 373 -4.60 -33.73 -12.31
C VAL A 373 -5.97 -34.21 -11.84
N VAL A 374 -6.46 -33.69 -10.73
CA VAL A 374 -7.76 -34.05 -10.15
C VAL A 374 -8.86 -33.05 -10.50
N HIS A 375 -8.49 -31.85 -10.95
CA HIS A 375 -9.39 -30.85 -11.48
C HIS A 375 -8.67 -29.96 -12.49
N SER A 376 -9.38 -29.52 -13.53
CA SER A 376 -8.88 -28.55 -14.50
C SER A 376 -10.04 -27.67 -14.99
N GLU A 377 -9.88 -26.38 -14.93
CA GLU A 377 -10.92 -25.41 -15.31
C GLU A 377 -10.31 -24.21 -16.04
N LEU A 378 -11.01 -23.75 -17.08
CA LEU A 378 -10.69 -22.56 -17.84
C LEU A 378 -11.47 -21.37 -17.26
N ILE A 379 -10.78 -20.38 -16.71
CA ILE A 379 -11.38 -19.15 -16.17
C ILE A 379 -11.34 -18.06 -17.25
N SER A 380 -12.44 -17.91 -17.97
CA SER A 380 -12.62 -16.88 -19.02
C SER A 380 -13.20 -15.56 -18.46
N THR A 381 -13.91 -15.62 -17.34
CA THR A 381 -14.49 -14.47 -16.65
C THR A 381 -13.49 -13.81 -15.69
N GLN A 382 -13.83 -12.65 -15.12
CA GLN A 382 -13.00 -12.01 -14.10
C GLN A 382 -12.95 -12.79 -12.79
N HIS A 383 -13.97 -13.61 -12.52
CA HIS A 383 -14.06 -14.41 -11.30
C HIS A 383 -14.39 -15.87 -11.65
N GLY A 384 -13.76 -16.79 -10.95
CA GLY A 384 -14.04 -18.22 -10.98
C GLY A 384 -14.19 -18.75 -9.56
N LEU A 385 -14.95 -19.83 -9.40
CA LEU A 385 -15.19 -20.47 -8.10
C LEU A 385 -15.11 -21.98 -8.24
N ILE A 386 -14.06 -22.57 -7.67
CA ILE A 386 -13.84 -24.02 -7.70
C ILE A 386 -14.34 -24.62 -6.38
N ASN A 387 -15.29 -25.54 -6.46
CA ASN A 387 -15.78 -26.26 -5.29
C ASN A 387 -14.76 -27.34 -4.87
N LEU A 388 -14.24 -27.23 -3.67
CA LEU A 388 -13.23 -28.14 -3.14
C LEU A 388 -13.81 -29.28 -2.28
N LYS A 389 -15.09 -29.24 -1.92
CA LYS A 389 -15.76 -30.29 -1.12
C LYS A 389 -15.59 -31.72 -1.64
N PRO A 390 -15.53 -31.97 -2.96
CA PRO A 390 -15.33 -33.32 -3.50
C PRO A 390 -13.93 -33.89 -3.25
N PHE A 391 -12.93 -33.03 -2.92
CA PHE A 391 -11.56 -33.46 -2.78
C PHE A 391 -11.26 -33.92 -1.36
N LYS A 392 -10.40 -34.92 -1.20
CA LYS A 392 -9.93 -35.38 0.11
C LYS A 392 -9.10 -34.28 0.77
N LYS A 393 -9.20 -34.19 2.11
CA LYS A 393 -8.31 -33.28 2.86
C LYS A 393 -6.85 -33.67 2.64
N GLY A 394 -5.99 -32.70 2.39
CA GLY A 394 -4.58 -32.92 2.15
C GLY A 394 -3.93 -31.81 1.33
N ASN A 395 -2.68 -32.05 0.97
CA ASN A 395 -1.91 -31.11 0.14
C ASN A 395 -2.16 -31.37 -1.33
N TYR A 396 -2.27 -30.30 -2.10
CA TYR A 396 -2.44 -30.28 -3.55
C TYR A 396 -1.51 -29.24 -4.16
N ILE A 397 -1.15 -29.44 -5.42
CA ILE A 397 -0.47 -28.41 -6.21
C ILE A 397 -1.54 -27.65 -6.98
N LEU A 398 -1.67 -26.36 -6.71
CA LEU A 398 -2.45 -25.42 -7.51
C LEU A 398 -1.54 -24.88 -8.62
N LYS A 399 -1.92 -25.13 -9.86
CA LYS A 399 -1.16 -24.74 -11.04
C LYS A 399 -1.97 -23.77 -11.87
N ILE A 400 -1.35 -22.65 -12.22
CA ILE A 400 -1.91 -21.61 -13.08
C ILE A 400 -1.17 -21.60 -14.40
N LYS A 401 -1.91 -21.64 -15.50
CA LYS A 401 -1.39 -21.59 -16.87
C LYS A 401 -2.01 -20.40 -17.61
N HIS A 402 -1.18 -19.67 -18.30
CA HIS A 402 -1.60 -18.63 -19.23
C HIS A 402 -0.74 -18.72 -20.49
N LEU A 403 -1.35 -19.04 -21.62
CA LEU A 403 -0.64 -19.30 -22.89
C LEU A 403 0.47 -20.34 -22.69
N LYS A 404 1.74 -19.96 -22.88
CA LYS A 404 2.92 -20.82 -22.72
C LYS A 404 3.55 -20.75 -21.34
N THR A 405 3.06 -19.88 -20.45
CA THR A 405 3.61 -19.68 -19.12
C THR A 405 2.85 -20.46 -18.06
N VAL A 406 3.57 -20.96 -17.09
CA VAL A 406 3.03 -21.80 -16.01
C VAL A 406 3.73 -21.47 -14.71
N ASN A 407 2.96 -21.43 -13.60
CA ASN A 407 3.50 -21.43 -12.25
C ASN A 407 2.59 -22.26 -11.33
N SER A 408 3.12 -22.69 -10.19
CA SER A 408 2.38 -23.53 -9.26
C SER A 408 2.77 -23.25 -7.81
N SER A 409 1.85 -23.56 -6.89
CA SER A 409 2.06 -23.51 -5.44
C SER A 409 1.37 -24.66 -4.76
N THR A 410 1.86 -25.07 -3.59
CA THR A 410 1.17 -26.04 -2.75
C THR A 410 0.05 -25.33 -1.98
N ILE A 411 -1.13 -25.92 -1.98
CA ILE A 411 -2.26 -25.52 -1.15
C ILE A 411 -2.73 -26.72 -0.32
N THR A 412 -3.34 -26.45 0.83
CA THR A 412 -3.95 -27.49 1.68
C THR A 412 -5.46 -27.35 1.62
N ILE A 413 -6.17 -28.44 1.30
CA ILE A 413 -7.64 -28.51 1.27
C ILE A 413 -8.17 -29.17 2.54
#